data_efedf63fc2724a1365d4976924df9330
#
_entry.id   efedf63fc2724a1365d4976924df9330
#
_cell.length_a   1.000
_cell.length_b   1.000
_cell.length_c   1.000
_cell.angle_alpha   90.00
_cell.angle_beta   90.00
_cell.angle_gamma   90.00
#
_symmetry.space_group_name_H-M   'P 1'
#
loop_
_entity.id
_entity.type
_entity.pdbx_description
1 polymer ?
#
loop_
_entity_poly.entity_id
_entity_poly.type
_entity_poly.pdbx_seq_one_letter_code
_entity_poly.pdbx_strand_id
1 'polypeptide(L)'
;GINDGAAALVIMSEEKANELGVKPLATFVAGALAGCRPEVMGIGPVPATQKVMAKAGYQISDFDIIEANEAFAAQSIAVGRDLGIDVDKQLNPNGGAIALGHPVGASGARILVTLLHEMKKAGAHKGLATLCIGGGMGCATIVEM
;
A
#
# COMPACT_ATOMS: atom_id res chain seq x y z
N GLY A 1 8.59 -5.98 14.91
CA GLY A 1 9.63 -5.18 15.57
C GLY A 1 9.81 -3.83 14.90
N ILE A 2 10.32 -2.84 15.64
CA ILE A 2 10.81 -1.59 15.07
C ILE A 2 12.24 -1.86 14.60
N ASN A 3 12.53 -1.56 13.35
CA ASN A 3 13.78 -1.96 12.70
C ASN A 3 14.40 -0.79 11.95
N ASP A 4 15.69 -0.88 11.72
CA ASP A 4 16.36 -0.05 10.73
C ASP A 4 16.01 -0.54 9.32
N GLY A 5 15.90 0.38 8.39
CA GLY A 5 15.62 0.04 7.00
C GLY A 5 15.61 1.28 6.11
N ALA A 6 15.82 1.05 4.82
CA ALA A 6 15.75 2.09 3.80
C ALA A 6 15.08 1.55 2.54
N ALA A 7 14.35 2.41 1.85
CA ALA A 7 13.78 2.13 0.54
C ALA A 7 13.77 3.42 -0.27
N ALA A 8 13.93 3.30 -1.59
CA ALA A 8 13.93 4.44 -2.50
C ALA A 8 13.06 4.15 -3.72
N LEU A 9 12.37 5.17 -4.18
CA LEU A 9 11.54 5.17 -5.38
C LEU A 9 11.94 6.37 -6.24
N VAL A 10 12.09 6.16 -7.53
CA VAL A 10 12.29 7.24 -8.49
C VAL A 10 10.92 7.57 -9.09
N ILE A 11 10.48 8.80 -8.89
CA ILE A 11 9.18 9.30 -9.37
C ILE A 11 9.44 10.43 -10.38
N MET A 12 8.75 10.39 -11.50
CA MET A 12 8.83 11.43 -12.52
C MET A 12 7.51 11.54 -13.28
N SER A 13 7.32 12.61 -14.02
CA SER A 13 6.20 12.72 -14.94
C SER A 13 6.35 11.79 -16.15
N GLU A 14 5.25 11.47 -16.81
CA GLU A 14 5.25 10.69 -18.05
C GLU A 14 6.10 11.35 -19.13
N GLU A 15 5.99 12.68 -19.28
CA GLU A 15 6.79 13.44 -20.23
C GLU A 15 8.29 13.26 -19.96
N LYS A 16 8.70 13.29 -18.67
CA LYS A 16 10.11 13.12 -18.32
C LYS A 16 10.59 11.70 -18.55
N ALA A 17 9.77 10.71 -18.29
CA ALA A 17 10.09 9.31 -18.57
C ALA A 17 10.32 9.11 -20.09
N ASN A 18 9.45 9.67 -20.91
CA ASN A 18 9.57 9.64 -22.38
C ASN A 18 10.82 10.36 -22.87
N GLU A 19 11.10 11.56 -22.36
CA GLU A 19 12.33 12.32 -22.68
C GLU A 19 13.61 11.52 -22.40
N LEU A 20 13.62 10.81 -21.28
CA LEU A 20 14.77 10.01 -20.83
C LEU A 20 14.81 8.60 -21.44
N GLY A 21 13.78 8.19 -22.18
CA GLY A 21 13.66 6.82 -22.71
C GLY A 21 13.54 5.75 -21.62
N VAL A 22 13.04 6.12 -20.44
CA VAL A 22 12.88 5.21 -19.30
C VAL A 22 11.48 4.60 -19.33
N LYS A 23 11.40 3.27 -19.25
CA LYS A 23 10.11 2.58 -19.10
C LYS A 23 9.71 2.57 -17.62
N PRO A 24 8.59 3.20 -17.24
CA PRO A 24 8.08 3.14 -15.87
C PRO A 24 7.76 1.69 -15.45
N LEU A 25 7.91 1.39 -14.16
CA LEU A 25 7.43 0.12 -13.60
C LEU A 25 5.91 0.13 -13.45
N ALA A 26 5.36 1.27 -13.04
CA ALA A 26 3.92 1.45 -12.87
C ALA A 26 3.54 2.93 -12.98
N THR A 27 2.26 3.18 -13.14
CA THR A 27 1.65 4.50 -13.09
C THR A 27 0.97 4.70 -11.74
N PHE A 28 1.21 5.85 -11.09
CA PHE A 28 0.44 6.29 -9.94
C PHE A 28 -0.95 6.73 -10.39
N VAL A 29 -1.99 6.05 -9.88
CA VAL A 29 -3.39 6.34 -10.22
C VAL A 29 -3.98 7.36 -9.26
N ALA A 30 -3.92 7.06 -7.97
CA ALA A 30 -4.48 7.92 -6.93
C ALA A 30 -3.84 7.67 -5.57
N GLY A 31 -3.91 8.69 -4.72
CA GLY A 31 -3.55 8.57 -3.31
C GLY A 31 -4.57 9.28 -2.42
N ALA A 32 -4.71 8.81 -1.18
CA ALA A 32 -5.56 9.42 -0.19
C ALA A 32 -4.99 9.31 1.22
N LEU A 33 -5.24 10.34 2.01
CA LEU A 33 -5.08 10.35 3.45
C LEU A 33 -6.46 10.42 4.10
N ALA A 34 -6.61 9.75 5.23
CA ALA A 34 -7.82 9.83 6.04
C ALA A 34 -7.47 9.83 7.53
N GLY A 35 -8.32 10.47 8.33
CA GLY A 35 -8.24 10.45 9.77
C GLY A 35 -9.20 9.43 10.38
N CYS A 36 -8.83 8.91 11.55
CA CYS A 36 -9.70 8.16 12.44
C CYS A 36 -9.42 8.57 13.88
N ARG A 37 -10.22 8.10 14.83
CA ARG A 37 -9.97 8.40 16.24
C ARG A 37 -8.61 7.84 16.68
N PRO A 38 -7.80 8.62 17.44
CA PRO A 38 -6.46 8.19 17.87
C PRO A 38 -6.44 6.86 18.64
N GLU A 39 -7.48 6.57 19.42
CA GLU A 39 -7.58 5.34 20.22
C GLU A 39 -7.65 4.07 19.37
N VAL A 40 -8.08 4.22 18.11
CA VAL A 40 -8.18 3.13 17.13
C VAL A 40 -7.35 3.41 15.88
N MET A 41 -6.22 4.07 16.05
CA MET A 41 -5.38 4.52 14.93
C MET A 41 -5.01 3.40 13.94
N GLY A 42 -4.94 2.17 14.42
CA GLY A 42 -4.59 1.01 13.58
C GLY A 42 -5.56 0.76 12.44
N ILE A 43 -6.83 1.18 12.55
CA ILE A 43 -7.81 1.08 11.45
C ILE A 43 -7.73 2.22 10.44
N GLY A 44 -6.81 3.16 10.58
CA GLY A 44 -6.61 4.26 9.61
C GLY A 44 -6.52 3.85 8.14
N PRO A 45 -5.93 2.68 7.79
CA PRO A 45 -5.97 2.15 6.42
C PRO A 45 -7.37 1.99 5.84
N VAL A 46 -8.39 1.69 6.66
CA VAL A 46 -9.77 1.47 6.18
C VAL A 46 -10.34 2.72 5.53
N PRO A 47 -10.49 3.87 6.22
CA PRO A 47 -11.03 5.07 5.61
C PRO A 47 -10.11 5.62 4.50
N ALA A 48 -8.79 5.45 4.59
CA ALA A 48 -7.86 5.87 3.53
C ALA A 48 -8.07 5.07 2.25
N THR A 49 -8.18 3.74 2.36
CA THR A 49 -8.44 2.85 1.22
C THR A 49 -9.81 3.10 0.62
N GLN A 50 -10.86 3.23 1.42
CA GLN A 50 -12.19 3.58 0.92
C GLN A 50 -12.18 4.91 0.14
N LYS A 51 -11.48 5.90 0.65
CA LYS A 51 -11.36 7.21 0.00
C LYS A 51 -10.58 7.15 -1.32
N VAL A 52 -9.49 6.39 -1.40
CA VAL A 52 -8.72 6.27 -2.64
C VAL A 52 -9.46 5.44 -3.67
N MET A 53 -10.15 4.37 -3.27
CA MET A 53 -11.03 3.58 -4.14
C MET A 53 -12.13 4.44 -4.75
N ALA A 54 -12.80 5.26 -3.94
CA ALA A 54 -13.83 6.18 -4.42
C ALA A 54 -13.29 7.19 -5.45
N LYS A 55 -12.05 7.68 -5.27
CA LYS A 55 -11.39 8.57 -6.23
C LYS A 55 -11.10 7.89 -7.57
N ALA A 56 -10.67 6.63 -7.55
CA ALA A 56 -10.30 5.88 -8.72
C ALA A 56 -11.47 5.16 -9.41
N GLY A 57 -12.61 5.06 -8.73
CA GLY A 57 -13.75 4.28 -9.20
C GLY A 57 -13.56 2.77 -9.05
N TYR A 58 -12.75 2.33 -8.09
CA TYR A 58 -12.41 0.93 -7.85
C TYR A 58 -13.08 0.36 -6.61
N GLN A 59 -13.12 -0.97 -6.58
CA GLN A 59 -13.52 -1.78 -5.43
C GLN A 59 -12.34 -2.63 -4.96
N ILE A 60 -12.42 -3.19 -3.75
CA ILE A 60 -11.34 -4.00 -3.19
C ILE A 60 -11.04 -5.25 -4.03
N SER A 61 -12.05 -5.81 -4.67
CA SER A 61 -11.93 -6.96 -5.56
C SER A 61 -11.22 -6.68 -6.88
N ASP A 62 -11.01 -5.40 -7.22
CA ASP A 62 -10.32 -5.02 -8.46
C ASP A 62 -8.79 -5.07 -8.33
N PHE A 63 -8.28 -5.18 -7.09
CA PHE A 63 -6.85 -5.26 -6.86
C PHE A 63 -6.36 -6.70 -6.93
N ASP A 64 -5.32 -6.91 -7.73
CA ASP A 64 -4.63 -8.19 -7.82
C ASP A 64 -3.75 -8.43 -6.59
N ILE A 65 -3.05 -7.38 -6.13
CA ILE A 65 -2.12 -7.43 -5.00
C ILE A 65 -2.34 -6.23 -4.09
N ILE A 66 -2.34 -6.50 -2.79
CA ILE A 66 -2.47 -5.50 -1.73
C ILE A 66 -1.29 -5.64 -0.76
N GLU A 67 -0.52 -4.59 -0.59
CA GLU A 67 0.48 -4.46 0.47
C GLU A 67 -0.11 -3.58 1.59
N ALA A 68 -0.57 -4.20 2.66
CA ALA A 68 -1.02 -3.51 3.87
C ALA A 68 0.03 -3.66 4.97
N ASN A 69 0.55 -2.55 5.48
CA ASN A 69 1.58 -2.59 6.50
C ASN A 69 1.07 -3.20 7.81
N GLU A 70 1.75 -4.23 8.28
CA GLU A 70 1.41 -4.97 9.51
C GLU A 70 2.09 -4.32 10.72
N ALA A 71 1.63 -3.14 11.13
CA ALA A 71 2.15 -2.49 12.34
C ALA A 71 1.87 -3.35 13.60
N PHE A 72 0.69 -4.00 13.63
CA PHE A 72 0.26 -4.92 14.66
C PHE A 72 -0.61 -6.04 14.06
N ALA A 73 -0.49 -7.27 14.58
CA ALA A 73 -1.28 -8.40 14.07
C ALA A 73 -2.80 -8.17 14.20
N ALA A 74 -3.26 -7.70 15.35
CA ALA A 74 -4.68 -7.41 15.58
C ALA A 74 -5.20 -6.31 14.64
N GLN A 75 -4.39 -5.28 14.38
CA GLN A 75 -4.71 -4.22 13.43
C GLN A 75 -4.84 -4.77 12.00
N SER A 76 -3.92 -5.62 11.57
CA SER A 76 -3.92 -6.22 10.24
C SER A 76 -5.18 -7.07 10.00
N ILE A 77 -5.58 -7.84 11.00
CA ILE A 77 -6.82 -8.63 10.95
C ILE A 77 -8.05 -7.72 10.85
N ALA A 78 -8.11 -6.66 11.64
CA ALA A 78 -9.23 -5.72 11.62
C ALA A 78 -9.35 -5.03 10.26
N VAL A 79 -8.24 -4.51 9.72
CA VAL A 79 -8.20 -3.87 8.39
C VAL A 79 -8.63 -4.84 7.28
N GLY A 80 -8.10 -6.06 7.28
CA GLY A 80 -8.46 -7.08 6.28
C GLY A 80 -9.96 -7.41 6.29
N ARG A 81 -10.54 -7.54 7.50
CA ARG A 81 -11.98 -7.79 7.67
C ARG A 81 -12.85 -6.62 7.24
N ASP A 82 -12.51 -5.41 7.69
CA ASP A 82 -13.31 -4.20 7.42
C ASP A 82 -13.31 -3.82 5.94
N LEU A 83 -12.22 -4.11 5.22
CA LEU A 83 -12.10 -3.88 3.79
C LEU A 83 -12.61 -5.06 2.94
N GLY A 84 -12.82 -6.23 3.53
CA GLY A 84 -13.20 -7.44 2.80
C GLY A 84 -12.09 -7.99 1.90
N ILE A 85 -10.83 -7.84 2.32
CA ILE A 85 -9.67 -8.34 1.57
C ILE A 85 -9.63 -9.87 1.60
N ASP A 86 -9.43 -10.51 0.45
CA ASP A 86 -9.10 -11.93 0.38
C ASP A 86 -7.63 -12.12 0.80
N VAL A 87 -7.44 -12.43 2.08
CA VAL A 87 -6.11 -12.49 2.70
C VAL A 87 -5.22 -13.60 2.11
N ASP A 88 -5.81 -14.66 1.59
CA ASP A 88 -5.08 -15.79 1.02
C ASP A 88 -4.60 -15.53 -0.41
N LYS A 89 -5.26 -14.61 -1.12
CA LYS A 89 -4.98 -14.34 -2.53
C LYS A 89 -4.30 -13.01 -2.79
N GLN A 90 -4.70 -11.95 -2.06
CA GLN A 90 -4.33 -10.58 -2.40
C GLN A 90 -3.30 -9.97 -1.45
N LEU A 91 -3.31 -10.39 -0.15
CA LEU A 91 -2.64 -9.62 0.91
C LEU A 91 -1.21 -10.09 1.16
N ASN A 92 -0.26 -9.16 1.06
CA ASN A 92 1.14 -9.34 1.49
C ASN A 92 1.76 -10.68 1.04
N PRO A 93 1.76 -11.04 -0.24
CA PRO A 93 2.14 -12.37 -0.70
C PRO A 93 3.59 -12.76 -0.36
N ASN A 94 4.44 -11.78 -0.09
CA ASN A 94 5.83 -12.00 0.34
C ASN A 94 6.04 -11.86 1.86
N GLY A 95 4.96 -11.81 2.63
CA GLY A 95 4.99 -11.49 4.05
C GLY A 95 4.99 -9.99 4.31
N GLY A 96 4.44 -9.58 5.45
CA GLY A 96 4.38 -8.19 5.89
C GLY A 96 5.37 -7.87 7.00
N ALA A 97 5.17 -6.76 7.69
CA ALA A 97 6.07 -6.24 8.71
C ALA A 97 6.24 -7.15 9.94
N ILE A 98 5.29 -8.05 10.21
CA ILE A 98 5.42 -9.04 11.28
C ILE A 98 6.60 -9.97 11.00
N ALA A 99 6.76 -10.39 9.75
CA ALA A 99 7.86 -11.25 9.32
C ALA A 99 9.14 -10.45 8.97
N LEU A 100 8.99 -9.31 8.28
CA LEU A 100 10.09 -8.56 7.67
C LEU A 100 10.64 -7.43 8.56
N GLY A 101 9.84 -6.95 9.52
CA GLY A 101 10.14 -5.78 10.32
C GLY A 101 9.45 -4.50 9.82
N HIS A 102 9.39 -3.50 10.71
CA HIS A 102 8.72 -2.22 10.45
C HIS A 102 9.71 -1.05 10.64
N PRO A 103 10.50 -0.71 9.62
CA PRO A 103 11.31 0.51 9.62
C PRO A 103 10.39 1.72 9.43
N VAL A 104 9.90 2.29 10.54
CA VAL A 104 8.77 3.25 10.57
C VAL A 104 8.91 4.36 9.54
N GLY A 105 10.09 4.99 9.43
CA GLY A 105 10.33 6.07 8.47
C GLY A 105 10.46 5.62 7.00
N ALA A 106 10.66 4.32 6.74
CA ALA A 106 10.83 3.77 5.40
C ALA A 106 9.65 2.89 4.95
N SER A 107 8.76 2.50 5.85
CA SER A 107 7.74 1.47 5.56
C SER A 107 6.82 1.83 4.40
N GLY A 108 6.45 3.10 4.22
CA GLY A 108 5.64 3.52 3.08
C GLY A 108 6.32 3.24 1.75
N ALA A 109 7.57 3.63 1.60
CA ALA A 109 8.35 3.34 0.40
C ALA A 109 8.62 1.82 0.27
N ARG A 110 8.91 1.13 1.38
CA ARG A 110 9.17 -0.32 1.39
C ARG A 110 7.98 -1.11 0.85
N ILE A 111 6.76 -0.89 1.38
CA ILE A 111 5.59 -1.63 0.91
C ILE A 111 5.28 -1.35 -0.56
N LEU A 112 5.50 -0.12 -1.02
CA LEU A 112 5.29 0.21 -2.44
C LEU A 112 6.34 -0.46 -3.33
N VAL A 113 7.61 -0.52 -2.93
CA VAL A 113 8.65 -1.28 -3.65
C VAL A 113 8.28 -2.76 -3.73
N THR A 114 7.87 -3.36 -2.61
CA THR A 114 7.44 -4.77 -2.57
C THR A 114 6.27 -5.02 -3.51
N LEU A 115 5.24 -4.16 -3.45
CA LEU A 115 4.06 -4.21 -4.32
C LEU A 115 4.46 -4.20 -5.80
N LEU A 116 5.26 -3.22 -6.22
CA LEU A 116 5.67 -3.07 -7.63
C LEU A 116 6.43 -4.30 -8.16
N HIS A 117 7.34 -4.84 -7.34
CA HIS A 117 8.12 -6.01 -7.75
C HIS A 117 7.27 -7.29 -7.79
N GLU A 118 6.34 -7.46 -6.85
CA GLU A 118 5.42 -8.60 -6.88
C GLU A 118 4.42 -8.49 -8.03
N MET A 119 3.86 -7.32 -8.28
CA MET A 119 2.99 -7.10 -9.45
C MET A 119 3.69 -7.48 -10.75
N LYS A 120 4.94 -7.04 -10.93
CA LYS A 120 5.75 -7.39 -12.11
C LYS A 120 5.99 -8.89 -12.21
N LYS A 121 6.30 -9.57 -11.11
CA LYS A 121 6.56 -11.00 -11.03
C LYS A 121 5.31 -11.83 -11.33
N ALA A 122 4.17 -11.42 -10.77
CA ALA A 122 2.88 -12.11 -10.94
C ALA A 122 2.16 -11.77 -12.25
N GLY A 123 2.61 -10.77 -13.00
CA GLY A 123 1.86 -10.24 -14.14
C GLY A 123 0.55 -9.55 -13.73
N ALA A 124 0.53 -8.98 -12.53
CA ALA A 124 -0.60 -8.27 -11.98
C ALA A 124 -0.71 -6.85 -12.55
N HIS A 125 -1.93 -6.34 -12.66
CA HIS A 125 -2.19 -5.03 -13.25
C HIS A 125 -2.52 -3.95 -12.23
N LYS A 126 -3.26 -4.27 -11.16
CA LYS A 126 -3.73 -3.30 -10.16
C LYS A 126 -3.20 -3.62 -8.78
N GLY A 127 -2.57 -2.65 -8.17
CA GLY A 127 -1.98 -2.75 -6.84
C GLY A 127 -2.42 -1.65 -5.89
N LEU A 128 -2.57 -2.02 -4.62
CA LEU A 128 -2.88 -1.13 -3.51
C LEU A 128 -1.80 -1.23 -2.43
N ALA A 129 -1.25 -0.10 -2.01
CA ALA A 129 -0.42 -0.01 -0.81
C ALA A 129 -1.15 0.83 0.25
N THR A 130 -1.23 0.35 1.48
CA THR A 130 -1.89 1.09 2.58
C THR A 130 -1.19 0.87 3.92
N LEU A 131 -1.23 1.89 4.77
CA LEU A 131 -0.64 1.82 6.11
C LEU A 131 -1.34 2.79 7.07
N CYS A 132 -1.32 2.43 8.37
CA CYS A 132 -1.71 3.33 9.44
C CYS A 132 -0.58 4.32 9.76
N ILE A 133 -0.96 5.45 10.33
CA ILE A 133 -0.04 6.51 10.76
C ILE A 133 -0.40 6.90 12.18
N GLY A 134 0.61 7.10 13.03
CA GLY A 134 0.42 7.53 14.42
C GLY A 134 -0.42 8.81 14.53
N GLY A 135 -1.20 8.91 15.61
CA GLY A 135 -2.12 10.03 15.84
C GLY A 135 -3.53 9.83 15.26
N GLY A 136 -3.83 8.69 14.65
CA GLY A 136 -5.16 8.39 14.10
C GLY A 136 -5.30 8.76 12.62
N MET A 137 -4.40 8.27 11.79
CA MET A 137 -4.40 8.52 10.35
C MET A 137 -4.12 7.24 9.56
N GLY A 138 -4.46 7.26 8.28
CA GLY A 138 -4.08 6.27 7.30
C GLY A 138 -3.71 6.89 5.96
N CYS A 139 -2.89 6.17 5.21
CA CYS A 139 -2.54 6.49 3.83
C CYS A 139 -2.81 5.30 2.93
N ALA A 140 -3.29 5.56 1.72
CA ALA A 140 -3.46 4.54 0.70
C ALA A 140 -3.09 5.07 -0.68
N THR A 141 -2.46 4.22 -1.49
CA THR A 141 -1.96 4.53 -2.83
C THR A 141 -2.33 3.41 -3.79
N ILE A 142 -2.84 3.78 -4.97
CA ILE A 142 -3.16 2.86 -6.06
C ILE A 142 -2.15 3.06 -7.19
N VAL A 143 -1.66 1.96 -7.72
CA VAL A 143 -0.76 1.90 -8.88
C VAL A 143 -1.28 0.89 -9.92
N GLU A 144 -0.94 1.12 -11.19
CA GLU A 144 -1.24 0.22 -12.32
C GLU A 144 0.00 -0.06 -13.17
N MET A 145 0.09 -1.29 -13.73
CA MET A 145 1.12 -1.74 -14.68
C MET A 145 0.53 -2.08 -16.05
#